data_0524cae56298667c82b450cb7c127dca
#
_entry.id   0524cae56298667c82b450cb7c127dca
#
_cell.length_a   1.000
_cell.length_b   1.000
_cell.length_c   1.000
_cell.angle_alpha   90.00
_cell.angle_beta   90.00
_cell.angle_gamma   90.00
#
_symmetry.space_group_name_H-M   'P 1'
#
loop_
_entity.id
_entity.type
_entity.pdbx_description
1 polymer ?
#
loop_
_entity_poly.entity_id
_entity_poly.type
_entity_poly.pdbx_seq_one_letter_code
_entity_poly.pdbx_strand_id
1 'polypeptide(L)'
;TALMAPKPPPAKRNPGCAFDADWVASVRVNRSAVERRADTLPKRRAVKKDWQAAWLLRAIQTIDLTTLSGDDTPGTVQRLCAKARQPLREDILQALEVTSGSIHVGAVCVYHALVPTAVEALRGAGIPVAAVATGFPAGLNPFELRVKEIEASVAAGAREIDIVISRGLALTGQ
;
A
#
# COMPACT_ATOMS: atom_id res chain seq x y z
N THR A 1 -4.00 28.47 22.56
CA THR A 1 -3.75 28.44 21.09
C THR A 1 -2.72 27.36 20.86
N ALA A 2 -3.17 26.17 20.44
CA ALA A 2 -2.28 25.07 20.10
C ALA A 2 -1.55 25.43 18.79
N LEU A 3 -0.24 25.52 18.85
CA LEU A 3 0.61 25.63 17.67
C LEU A 3 0.44 24.36 16.82
N MET A 4 -0.20 24.48 15.67
CA MET A 4 -0.24 23.42 14.68
C MET A 4 1.19 23.15 14.22
N ALA A 5 1.63 21.89 14.33
CA ALA A 5 2.89 21.46 13.76
C ALA A 5 2.93 21.79 12.26
N PRO A 6 4.05 22.24 11.70
CA PRO A 6 4.16 22.57 10.29
C PRO A 6 3.84 21.34 9.44
N LYS A 7 3.01 21.55 8.41
CA LYS A 7 2.66 20.50 7.45
C LYS A 7 3.96 19.98 6.79
N PRO A 8 4.22 18.67 6.80
CA PRO A 8 5.41 18.14 6.15
C PRO A 8 5.43 18.55 4.67
N PRO A 9 6.61 18.82 4.11
CA PRO A 9 6.73 19.16 2.70
C PRO A 9 6.13 18.04 1.84
N PRO A 10 5.49 18.37 0.71
CA PRO A 10 4.94 17.35 -0.18
C PRO A 10 6.06 16.40 -0.62
N ALA A 11 5.80 15.09 -0.53
CA ALA A 11 6.74 14.09 -1.00
C ALA A 11 7.07 14.37 -2.48
N LYS A 12 8.35 14.30 -2.85
CA LYS A 12 8.77 14.38 -4.24
C LYS A 12 8.13 13.22 -4.99
N ARG A 13 7.15 13.52 -5.82
CA ARG A 13 6.52 12.54 -6.71
C ARG A 13 7.33 12.44 -7.99
N ASN A 14 7.37 11.26 -8.61
CA ASN A 14 7.81 11.15 -9.99
C ASN A 14 6.94 12.07 -10.86
N PRO A 15 7.54 12.81 -11.81
CA PRO A 15 6.79 13.76 -12.64
C PRO A 15 5.71 13.06 -13.50
N GLY A 16 5.79 11.75 -13.62
CA GLY A 16 4.94 10.99 -14.51
C GLY A 16 5.35 11.16 -15.99
N CYS A 17 4.63 10.51 -16.88
CA CYS A 17 4.72 10.69 -18.32
C CYS A 17 3.32 10.78 -18.90
N ALA A 18 3.18 11.39 -20.07
CA ALA A 18 1.93 11.36 -20.80
C ALA A 18 1.58 9.91 -21.19
N PHE A 19 0.28 9.61 -21.21
CA PHE A 19 -0.18 8.30 -21.68
C PHE A 19 0.13 8.16 -23.18
N ASP A 20 0.80 7.06 -23.53
CA ASP A 20 1.15 6.70 -24.91
C ASP A 20 0.58 5.32 -25.22
N ALA A 21 -0.52 5.30 -25.95
CA ALA A 21 -1.21 4.07 -26.33
C ALA A 21 -0.36 3.20 -27.27
N ASP A 22 0.41 3.79 -28.16
CA ASP A 22 1.26 3.06 -29.11
C ASP A 22 2.43 2.39 -28.39
N TRP A 23 3.01 3.06 -27.40
CA TRP A 23 4.01 2.43 -26.55
C TRP A 23 3.43 1.20 -25.83
N VAL A 24 2.26 1.32 -25.20
CA VAL A 24 1.59 0.20 -24.53
C VAL A 24 1.30 -0.93 -25.51
N ALA A 25 0.76 -0.63 -26.70
CA ALA A 25 0.45 -1.61 -27.74
C ALA A 25 1.70 -2.29 -28.32
N SER A 26 2.87 -1.63 -28.27
CA SER A 26 4.14 -2.18 -28.78
C SER A 26 4.78 -3.19 -27.83
N VAL A 27 4.40 -3.23 -26.55
CA VAL A 27 4.99 -4.12 -25.55
C VAL A 27 4.78 -5.57 -25.95
N ARG A 28 5.87 -6.32 -25.98
CA ARG A 28 5.87 -7.76 -26.21
C ARG A 28 6.56 -8.48 -25.07
N VAL A 29 5.91 -9.51 -24.55
CA VAL A 29 6.44 -10.33 -23.46
C VAL A 29 6.74 -11.73 -23.99
N ASN A 30 8.00 -12.13 -23.88
CA ASN A 30 8.36 -13.53 -24.10
C ASN A 30 8.07 -14.33 -22.82
N ARG A 31 6.90 -14.96 -22.76
CA ARG A 31 6.42 -15.70 -21.60
C ARG A 31 7.42 -16.75 -21.11
N SER A 32 7.93 -17.59 -22.01
CA SER A 32 8.85 -18.66 -21.60
C SER A 32 10.18 -18.14 -21.06
N ALA A 33 10.66 -16.99 -21.53
CA ALA A 33 11.85 -16.34 -20.98
C ALA A 33 11.59 -15.78 -19.58
N VAL A 34 10.41 -15.17 -19.36
CA VAL A 34 10.00 -14.65 -18.06
C VAL A 34 9.83 -15.77 -17.04
N GLU A 35 9.15 -16.85 -17.41
CA GLU A 35 8.95 -18.02 -16.56
C GLU A 35 10.28 -18.65 -16.14
N ARG A 36 11.18 -18.90 -17.11
CA ARG A 36 12.53 -19.41 -16.79
C ARG A 36 13.31 -18.50 -15.86
N ARG A 37 13.21 -17.19 -16.03
CA ARG A 37 13.85 -16.23 -15.12
C ARG A 37 13.24 -16.30 -13.72
N ALA A 38 11.90 -16.34 -13.61
CA ALA A 38 11.19 -16.47 -12.35
C ALA A 38 11.59 -17.74 -11.59
N ASP A 39 11.67 -18.88 -12.26
CA ASP A 39 12.07 -20.16 -11.68
C ASP A 39 13.50 -20.17 -11.12
N THR A 40 14.35 -19.24 -11.54
CA THR A 40 15.70 -19.10 -11.00
C THR A 40 15.73 -18.35 -9.64
N LEU A 41 14.72 -17.53 -9.34
CA LEU A 41 14.73 -16.66 -8.17
C LEU A 41 14.84 -17.43 -6.85
N PRO A 42 14.04 -18.50 -6.60
CA PRO A 42 14.15 -19.28 -5.36
C PRO A 42 15.49 -20.00 -5.21
N LYS A 43 16.19 -20.24 -6.31
CA LYS A 43 17.47 -20.95 -6.35
C LYS A 43 18.69 -20.04 -6.23
N ARG A 44 18.48 -18.72 -6.28
CA ARG A 44 19.58 -17.76 -6.17
C ARG A 44 20.07 -17.68 -4.73
N ARG A 45 21.34 -17.26 -4.58
CA ARG A 45 21.93 -17.03 -3.27
C ARG A 45 21.09 -16.03 -2.48
N ALA A 46 20.56 -16.45 -1.32
CA ALA A 46 19.85 -15.59 -0.38
C ALA A 46 20.84 -14.79 0.48
N VAL A 47 20.42 -13.59 0.87
CA VAL A 47 21.09 -12.82 1.92
C VAL A 47 20.89 -13.50 3.27
N LYS A 48 21.86 -13.38 4.17
CA LYS A 48 21.86 -14.05 5.49
C LYS A 48 22.33 -13.10 6.57
N LYS A 49 22.08 -13.49 7.83
CA LYS A 49 22.54 -12.78 9.04
C LYS A 49 22.07 -11.30 9.04
N ASP A 50 22.96 -10.37 9.30
CA ASP A 50 22.66 -8.94 9.46
C ASP A 50 22.03 -8.33 8.21
N TRP A 51 22.51 -8.73 7.03
CA TRP A 51 21.90 -8.31 5.77
C TRP A 51 20.48 -8.83 5.60
N GLN A 52 20.19 -10.04 6.05
CA GLN A 52 18.84 -10.57 6.04
C GLN A 52 17.94 -9.78 7.01
N ALA A 53 18.42 -9.48 8.20
CA ALA A 53 17.69 -8.66 9.17
C ALA A 53 17.40 -7.28 8.60
N ALA A 54 18.38 -6.61 8.00
CA ALA A 54 18.23 -5.30 7.37
C ALA A 54 17.18 -5.31 6.26
N TRP A 55 17.19 -6.33 5.39
CA TRP A 55 16.19 -6.46 4.33
C TRP A 55 14.78 -6.77 4.86
N LEU A 56 14.66 -7.54 5.96
CA LEU A 56 13.37 -7.79 6.60
C LEU A 56 12.81 -6.51 7.23
N LEU A 57 13.64 -5.72 7.90
CA LEU A 57 13.24 -4.40 8.41
C LEU A 57 12.77 -3.48 7.26
N ARG A 58 13.51 -3.49 6.16
CA ARG A 58 13.12 -2.72 4.97
C ARG A 58 11.80 -3.20 4.37
N ALA A 59 11.58 -4.51 4.31
CA ALA A 59 10.33 -5.09 3.81
C ALA A 59 9.14 -4.66 4.67
N ILE A 60 9.28 -4.64 6.00
CA ILE A 60 8.22 -4.15 6.90
C ILE A 60 7.82 -2.71 6.56
N GLN A 61 8.78 -1.84 6.27
CA GLN A 61 8.53 -0.45 5.94
C GLN A 61 7.83 -0.23 4.58
N THR A 62 7.74 -1.28 3.77
CA THR A 62 7.04 -1.24 2.46
C THR A 62 5.73 -2.02 2.45
N ILE A 63 5.30 -2.53 3.60
CA ILE A 63 4.03 -3.25 3.72
C ILE A 63 2.86 -2.26 3.72
N ASP A 64 1.88 -2.50 2.86
CA ASP A 64 0.53 -1.98 3.03
C ASP A 64 -0.23 -2.95 3.93
N LEU A 65 -0.30 -2.62 5.22
CA LEU A 65 -0.94 -3.48 6.20
C LEU A 65 -2.47 -3.41 6.03
N THR A 66 -3.05 -4.50 5.57
CA THR A 66 -4.37 -4.52 4.96
C THR A 66 -5.36 -5.36 5.76
N THR A 67 -6.59 -4.87 5.88
CA THR A 67 -7.77 -5.66 6.23
C THR A 67 -8.93 -5.32 5.29
N LEU A 68 -9.52 -6.33 4.66
CA LEU A 68 -10.55 -6.20 3.65
C LEU A 68 -11.66 -7.24 3.84
N SER A 69 -12.00 -7.51 5.10
CA SER A 69 -13.13 -8.37 5.42
C SER A 69 -14.44 -7.56 5.46
N GLY A 70 -15.52 -8.12 4.96
CA GLY A 70 -16.82 -7.44 4.93
C GLY A 70 -17.43 -7.23 6.32
N ASP A 71 -16.87 -7.89 7.34
CA ASP A 71 -17.28 -7.78 8.74
C ASP A 71 -16.27 -7.00 9.61
N ASP A 72 -15.31 -6.30 8.99
CA ASP A 72 -14.38 -5.44 9.71
C ASP A 72 -15.12 -4.33 10.46
N THR A 73 -14.68 -4.13 11.70
CA THR A 73 -15.22 -3.12 12.58
C THR A 73 -14.19 -2.00 12.84
N PRO A 74 -14.62 -0.83 13.35
CA PRO A 74 -13.68 0.20 13.80
C PRO A 74 -12.63 -0.35 14.77
N GLY A 75 -13.00 -1.25 15.68
CA GLY A 75 -12.08 -1.88 16.63
C GLY A 75 -11.02 -2.76 15.94
N THR A 76 -11.38 -3.48 14.86
CA THR A 76 -10.45 -4.24 14.05
C THR A 76 -9.41 -3.31 13.41
N VAL A 77 -9.87 -2.21 12.82
CA VAL A 77 -8.98 -1.23 12.15
C VAL A 77 -8.09 -0.51 13.17
N GLN A 78 -8.60 -0.15 14.35
CA GLN A 78 -7.78 0.46 15.40
C GLN A 78 -6.64 -0.45 15.84
N ARG A 79 -6.90 -1.76 16.03
CA ARG A 79 -5.85 -2.75 16.35
C ARG A 79 -4.84 -2.90 15.21
N LEU A 80 -5.31 -2.88 13.95
CA LEU A 80 -4.44 -2.90 12.78
C LEU A 80 -3.52 -1.67 12.75
N CYS A 81 -4.07 -0.49 13.00
CA CYS A 81 -3.30 0.77 13.06
C CYS A 81 -2.28 0.78 14.20
N ALA A 82 -2.62 0.23 15.36
CA ALA A 82 -1.66 0.06 16.45
C ALA A 82 -0.48 -0.84 16.04
N LYS A 83 -0.77 -1.96 15.38
CA LYS A 83 0.26 -2.83 14.80
C LYS A 83 1.07 -2.14 13.69
N ALA A 84 0.44 -1.31 12.88
CA ALA A 84 1.10 -0.55 11.83
C ALA A 84 2.17 0.42 12.38
N ARG A 85 1.86 1.07 13.51
CA ARG A 85 2.77 1.98 14.22
C ARG A 85 3.96 1.26 14.86
N GLN A 86 3.71 0.08 15.39
CA GLN A 86 4.72 -0.72 16.10
C GLN A 86 4.65 -2.18 15.66
N PRO A 87 5.16 -2.48 14.45
CA PRO A 87 5.08 -3.83 13.87
C PRO A 87 6.04 -4.83 14.55
N LEU A 88 7.03 -4.33 15.29
CA LEU A 88 8.04 -5.14 15.98
C LEU A 88 7.99 -4.90 17.49
N ARG A 89 8.30 -5.95 18.24
CA ARG A 89 8.46 -5.88 19.68
C ARG A 89 9.72 -5.10 20.04
N GLU A 90 9.68 -4.41 21.16
CA GLU A 90 10.76 -3.55 21.64
C GLU A 90 12.05 -4.33 21.89
N ASP A 91 11.96 -5.55 22.43
CA ASP A 91 13.12 -6.41 22.70
C ASP A 91 13.85 -6.80 21.40
N ILE A 92 13.12 -6.96 20.28
CA ILE A 92 13.72 -7.21 18.96
C ILE A 92 14.45 -5.97 18.46
N LEU A 93 13.83 -4.79 18.59
CA LEU A 93 14.46 -3.53 18.17
C LEU A 93 15.75 -3.29 18.95
N GLN A 94 15.74 -3.50 20.27
CA GLN A 94 16.91 -3.39 21.12
C GLN A 94 18.02 -4.38 20.72
N ALA A 95 17.68 -5.64 20.48
CA ALA A 95 18.63 -6.67 20.02
C ALA A 95 19.27 -6.36 18.66
N LEU A 96 18.56 -5.59 17.81
CA LEU A 96 19.04 -5.15 16.50
C LEU A 96 19.68 -3.76 16.52
N GLU A 97 19.79 -3.14 17.71
CA GLU A 97 20.29 -1.75 17.87
C GLU A 97 19.53 -0.72 17.04
N VAL A 98 18.22 -0.94 16.85
CA VAL A 98 17.33 -0.07 16.09
C VAL A 98 16.54 0.82 17.04
N THR A 99 16.48 2.11 16.73
CA THR A 99 15.75 3.08 17.56
C THR A 99 14.27 2.75 17.64
N SER A 100 13.71 2.73 18.86
CA SER A 100 12.28 2.56 19.08
C SER A 100 11.47 3.58 18.29
N GLY A 101 10.37 3.13 17.68
CA GLY A 101 9.48 3.97 16.87
C GLY A 101 10.01 4.36 15.48
N SER A 102 11.22 3.95 15.09
CA SER A 102 11.79 4.24 13.77
C SER A 102 11.29 3.29 12.65
N ILE A 103 10.71 2.15 13.04
CA ILE A 103 10.17 1.16 12.11
C ILE A 103 8.65 1.15 12.22
N HIS A 104 7.98 1.47 11.14
CA HIS A 104 6.54 1.34 10.96
C HIS A 104 6.25 0.80 9.55
N VAL A 105 5.03 0.40 9.28
CA VAL A 105 4.62 -0.05 7.94
C VAL A 105 4.51 1.11 6.95
N GLY A 106 4.49 0.82 5.66
CA GLY A 106 4.39 1.80 4.58
C GLY A 106 3.03 2.49 4.55
N ALA A 107 1.95 1.73 4.66
CA ALA A 107 0.58 2.22 4.69
C ALA A 107 -0.35 1.28 5.46
N VAL A 108 -1.56 1.75 5.73
CA VAL A 108 -2.69 0.91 6.18
C VAL A 108 -3.77 0.96 5.11
N CYS A 109 -4.17 -0.21 4.59
CA CYS A 109 -5.17 -0.31 3.55
C CYS A 109 -6.48 -0.90 4.08
N VAL A 110 -7.59 -0.22 3.79
CA VAL A 110 -8.93 -0.58 4.26
C VAL A 110 -10.00 -0.28 3.20
N TYR A 111 -11.20 -0.81 3.40
CA TYR A 111 -12.36 -0.36 2.64
C TYR A 111 -12.72 1.09 2.95
N HIS A 112 -13.31 1.77 1.97
CA HIS A 112 -13.75 3.16 2.03
C HIS A 112 -14.46 3.52 3.34
N ALA A 113 -15.41 2.70 3.79
CA ALA A 113 -16.20 2.96 5.00
C ALA A 113 -15.36 3.09 6.29
N LEU A 114 -14.15 2.52 6.31
CA LEU A 114 -13.25 2.50 7.46
C LEU A 114 -12.10 3.50 7.36
N VAL A 115 -12.00 4.24 6.26
CA VAL A 115 -10.97 5.27 6.06
C VAL A 115 -10.96 6.31 7.19
N PRO A 116 -12.10 6.90 7.62
CA PRO A 116 -12.08 7.86 8.70
C PRO A 116 -11.51 7.29 10.02
N THR A 117 -11.85 6.03 10.32
CA THR A 117 -11.33 5.33 11.50
C THR A 117 -9.81 5.16 11.45
N ALA A 118 -9.30 4.73 10.29
CA ALA A 118 -7.86 4.54 10.09
C ALA A 118 -7.10 5.89 10.16
N VAL A 119 -7.63 6.94 9.52
CA VAL A 119 -7.05 8.29 9.53
C VAL A 119 -6.93 8.82 10.96
N GLU A 120 -7.99 8.66 11.77
CA GLU A 120 -7.97 9.09 13.17
C GLU A 120 -6.97 8.27 13.99
N ALA A 121 -6.96 6.95 13.85
CA ALA A 121 -6.07 6.04 14.58
C ALA A 121 -4.58 6.24 14.23
N LEU A 122 -4.28 6.73 13.02
CA LEU A 122 -2.91 6.98 12.54
C LEU A 122 -2.49 8.46 12.67
N ARG A 123 -3.32 9.30 13.28
CA ARG A 123 -3.00 10.72 13.45
C ARG A 123 -1.61 10.91 14.09
N GLY A 124 -0.76 11.69 13.45
CA GLY A 124 0.61 11.98 13.91
C GLY A 124 1.64 10.86 13.67
N ALA A 125 1.24 9.70 13.13
CA ALA A 125 2.18 8.61 12.88
C ALA A 125 2.97 8.75 11.56
N GLY A 126 2.53 9.62 10.65
CA GLY A 126 3.15 9.75 9.33
C GLY A 126 2.82 8.61 8.35
N ILE A 127 2.03 7.62 8.76
CA ILE A 127 1.61 6.46 7.97
C ILE A 127 0.38 6.86 7.14
N PRO A 128 0.41 6.76 5.81
CA PRO A 128 -0.75 7.04 4.98
C PRO A 128 -1.84 5.96 5.12
N VAL A 129 -3.07 6.37 4.83
CA VAL A 129 -4.19 5.44 4.67
C VAL A 129 -4.43 5.24 3.18
N ALA A 130 -4.41 4.00 2.74
CA ALA A 130 -4.82 3.55 1.42
C ALA A 130 -6.28 3.08 1.48
N ALA A 131 -7.04 3.35 0.41
CA ALA A 131 -8.39 2.84 0.26
C ALA A 131 -8.49 2.00 -1.01
N VAL A 132 -9.00 0.78 -0.90
CA VAL A 132 -9.38 0.03 -2.10
C VAL A 132 -10.60 0.69 -2.74
N ALA A 133 -10.59 0.77 -4.05
CA ALA A 133 -11.62 1.46 -4.83
C ALA A 133 -11.87 0.78 -6.17
N THR A 134 -12.68 1.43 -6.99
CA THR A 134 -13.07 0.99 -8.35
C THR A 134 -13.84 -0.33 -8.38
N GLY A 135 -14.65 -0.56 -7.32
CA GLY A 135 -15.49 -1.75 -7.20
C GLY A 135 -14.71 -3.01 -6.82
N PHE A 136 -13.67 -2.84 -5.97
CA PHE A 136 -12.92 -3.98 -5.44
C PHE A 136 -13.86 -5.01 -4.76
N PRO A 137 -13.64 -6.34 -4.93
CA PRO A 137 -12.53 -6.95 -5.67
C PRO A 137 -12.80 -7.18 -7.18
N ALA A 138 -14.02 -7.08 -7.64
CA ALA A 138 -14.41 -7.50 -8.98
C ALA A 138 -14.10 -6.45 -10.08
N GLY A 139 -14.20 -5.16 -9.75
CA GLY A 139 -13.97 -4.08 -10.70
C GLY A 139 -15.05 -3.96 -11.79
N LEU A 140 -16.29 -4.37 -11.48
CA LEU A 140 -17.38 -4.44 -12.47
C LEU A 140 -18.40 -3.29 -12.37
N ASN A 141 -18.19 -2.35 -11.45
CA ASN A 141 -19.06 -1.19 -11.33
C ASN A 141 -18.94 -0.29 -12.57
N PRO A 142 -20.00 0.44 -12.94
CA PRO A 142 -19.92 1.48 -13.97
C PRO A 142 -18.79 2.48 -13.70
N PHE A 143 -18.14 2.95 -14.76
CA PHE A 143 -16.95 3.81 -14.65
C PHE A 143 -17.17 5.04 -13.77
N GLU A 144 -18.29 5.73 -13.95
CA GLU A 144 -18.64 6.93 -13.18
C GLU A 144 -18.74 6.66 -11.67
N LEU A 145 -19.25 5.49 -11.29
CA LEU A 145 -19.33 5.10 -9.87
C LEU A 145 -17.95 4.81 -9.30
N ARG A 146 -17.02 4.28 -10.10
CA ARG A 146 -15.63 4.05 -9.68
C ARG A 146 -14.92 5.36 -9.40
N VAL A 147 -15.13 6.38 -10.24
CA VAL A 147 -14.57 7.72 -10.03
C VAL A 147 -15.12 8.34 -8.74
N LYS A 148 -16.43 8.26 -8.53
CA LYS A 148 -17.08 8.77 -7.30
C LYS A 148 -16.59 8.06 -6.03
N GLU A 149 -16.32 6.77 -6.10
CA GLU A 149 -15.74 6.01 -4.98
C GLU A 149 -14.35 6.53 -4.62
N ILE A 150 -13.51 6.82 -5.62
CA ILE A 150 -12.19 7.43 -5.41
C ILE A 150 -12.35 8.82 -4.76
N GLU A 151 -13.19 9.68 -5.33
CA GLU A 151 -13.44 11.02 -4.79
C GLU A 151 -13.90 10.97 -3.33
N ALA A 152 -14.82 10.08 -3.00
CA ALA A 152 -15.31 9.89 -1.65
C ALA A 152 -14.20 9.40 -0.70
N SER A 153 -13.36 8.46 -1.14
CA SER A 153 -12.25 7.95 -0.34
C SER A 153 -11.20 9.03 -0.07
N VAL A 154 -10.87 9.85 -1.06
CA VAL A 154 -9.96 10.99 -0.89
C VAL A 154 -10.56 12.03 0.06
N ALA A 155 -11.86 12.35 -0.07
CA ALA A 155 -12.55 13.26 0.82
C ALA A 155 -12.60 12.75 2.28
N ALA A 156 -12.67 11.43 2.47
CA ALA A 156 -12.60 10.78 3.78
C ALA A 156 -11.19 10.78 4.39
N GLY A 157 -10.16 11.19 3.64
CA GLY A 157 -8.80 11.34 4.11
C GLY A 157 -7.81 10.27 3.63
N ALA A 158 -8.21 9.41 2.70
CA ALA A 158 -7.28 8.49 2.05
C ALA A 158 -6.21 9.29 1.28
N ARG A 159 -4.96 8.87 1.39
CA ARG A 159 -3.81 9.47 0.69
C ARG A 159 -3.31 8.62 -0.47
N GLU A 160 -3.72 7.37 -0.48
CA GLU A 160 -3.41 6.39 -1.51
C GLU A 160 -4.70 5.69 -1.93
N ILE A 161 -4.81 5.37 -3.21
CA ILE A 161 -5.96 4.66 -3.78
C ILE A 161 -5.45 3.41 -4.47
N ASP A 162 -5.99 2.28 -4.06
CA ASP A 162 -5.70 0.96 -4.63
C ASP A 162 -6.83 0.60 -5.59
N ILE A 163 -6.55 0.66 -6.89
CA ILE A 163 -7.55 0.49 -7.95
C ILE A 163 -7.56 -0.92 -8.53
N VAL A 164 -8.75 -1.41 -8.86
CA VAL A 164 -8.93 -2.65 -9.62
C VAL A 164 -9.10 -2.32 -11.09
N ILE A 165 -8.26 -2.92 -11.95
CA ILE A 165 -8.40 -2.81 -13.40
C ILE A 165 -9.63 -3.58 -13.90
N SER A 166 -10.18 -3.17 -15.04
CA SER A 166 -11.24 -3.91 -15.75
C SER A 166 -10.64 -5.15 -16.42
N ARG A 167 -10.46 -6.24 -15.65
CA ARG A 167 -9.77 -7.45 -16.11
C ARG A 167 -10.37 -8.03 -17.39
N GLY A 168 -11.70 -8.03 -17.51
CA GLY A 168 -12.38 -8.51 -18.71
C GLY A 168 -11.99 -7.71 -19.97
N LEU A 169 -11.93 -6.39 -19.85
CA LEU A 169 -11.51 -5.52 -20.96
C LEU A 169 -10.03 -5.76 -21.29
N ALA A 170 -9.18 -5.81 -20.28
CA ALA A 170 -7.75 -6.10 -20.48
C ALA A 170 -7.51 -7.44 -21.19
N LEU A 171 -8.27 -8.49 -20.84
CA LEU A 171 -8.16 -9.81 -21.46
C LEU A 171 -8.68 -9.84 -22.90
N THR A 172 -9.54 -8.90 -23.29
CA THR A 172 -10.09 -8.77 -24.66
C THR A 172 -9.37 -7.70 -25.47
N GLY A 173 -8.32 -7.09 -24.95
CA GLY A 173 -7.51 -6.09 -25.64
C GLY A 173 -8.18 -4.73 -25.80
N GLN A 174 -9.06 -4.39 -24.88
CA GLN A 174 -9.81 -3.12 -24.87
C GLN A 174 -9.29 -2.19 -23.76
#